data_4a204bc2026df1494cc3d9112b2d14e8
#
_entry.id   4a204bc2026df1494cc3d9112b2d14e8
#
_cell.length_a   1.000
_cell.length_b   1.000
_cell.length_c   1.000
_cell.angle_alpha   90.00
_cell.angle_beta   90.00
_cell.angle_gamma   90.00
#
_symmetry.space_group_name_H-M   'P 1'
#
loop_
_entity.id
_entity.type
_entity.pdbx_description
1 polymer ?
#
loop_
_entity_poly.entity_id
_entity_poly.type
_entity_poly.pdbx_seq_one_letter_code
_entity_poly.pdbx_strand_id
1 'polypeptide(L)'
;MNLTLAQLQQLLPKNPYVKQWHAALAQLLPDYEINTPQRIAAFVAQCAHESGGFTALKENLNYKAATLRKIFPKYFPDDATANHYASLPNKQEAIANKVYANRMGNGPEESGDGYRFCGRGLIQ
;
A
#
# COMPACT_ATOMS: atom_id res chain seq x y z
N MET A 1 8.91 -6.93 -27.26
CA MET A 1 10.02 -6.53 -26.41
C MET A 1 9.74 -6.91 -24.97
N ASN A 2 10.71 -7.45 -24.28
CA ASN A 2 10.52 -7.98 -22.94
C ASN A 2 11.32 -7.18 -21.92
N LEU A 3 10.76 -7.02 -20.75
CA LEU A 3 11.49 -6.55 -19.57
C LEU A 3 12.44 -7.66 -19.12
N THR A 4 13.75 -7.41 -19.14
CA THR A 4 14.73 -8.40 -18.68
C THR A 4 14.89 -8.35 -17.16
N LEU A 5 15.34 -9.46 -16.58
CA LEU A 5 15.64 -9.51 -15.13
C LEU A 5 16.71 -8.46 -14.77
N ALA A 6 17.75 -8.30 -15.61
CA ALA A 6 18.79 -7.32 -15.36
C ALA A 6 18.25 -5.88 -15.34
N GLN A 7 17.34 -5.56 -16.25
CA GLN A 7 16.68 -4.24 -16.25
C GLN A 7 15.87 -4.02 -14.97
N LEU A 8 15.10 -5.01 -14.55
CA LEU A 8 14.31 -4.90 -13.33
C LEU A 8 15.19 -4.79 -12.08
N GLN A 9 16.32 -5.51 -12.05
CA GLN A 9 17.29 -5.41 -10.96
C GLN A 9 17.88 -4.00 -10.82
N GLN A 10 18.12 -3.31 -11.94
CA GLN A 10 18.57 -1.92 -11.92
C GLN A 10 17.51 -0.97 -11.37
N LEU A 11 16.24 -1.23 -11.67
CA LEU A 11 15.12 -0.40 -11.18
C LEU A 11 14.79 -0.68 -9.71
N LEU A 12 15.04 -1.89 -9.24
CA LEU A 12 14.69 -2.36 -7.89
C LEU A 12 15.95 -2.90 -7.16
N PRO A 13 17.00 -2.07 -6.99
CA PRO A 13 18.30 -2.58 -6.53
C PRO A 13 18.29 -3.13 -5.09
N LYS A 14 17.30 -2.74 -4.29
CA LYS A 14 17.19 -3.16 -2.88
C LYS A 14 16.09 -4.21 -2.65
N ASN A 15 15.43 -4.67 -3.71
CA ASN A 15 14.34 -5.63 -3.56
C ASN A 15 14.89 -7.06 -3.57
N PRO A 16 14.71 -7.84 -2.47
CA PRO A 16 15.23 -9.21 -2.40
C PRO A 16 14.43 -10.20 -3.23
N TYR A 17 13.25 -9.81 -3.74
CA TYR A 17 12.34 -10.68 -4.48
C TYR A 17 12.24 -10.32 -5.97
N VAL A 18 13.25 -9.68 -6.51
CA VAL A 18 13.22 -9.18 -7.89
C VAL A 18 12.99 -10.27 -8.93
N LYS A 19 13.49 -11.49 -8.68
CA LYS A 19 13.27 -12.64 -9.58
C LYS A 19 11.79 -13.03 -9.64
N GLN A 20 11.13 -13.09 -8.49
CA GLN A 20 9.71 -13.41 -8.39
C GLN A 20 8.87 -12.31 -9.05
N TRP A 21 9.21 -11.05 -8.82
CA TRP A 21 8.54 -9.93 -9.49
C TRP A 21 8.72 -9.99 -11.00
N HIS A 22 9.92 -10.28 -11.47
CA HIS A 22 10.19 -10.39 -12.91
C HIS A 22 9.34 -11.51 -13.53
N ALA A 23 9.28 -12.67 -12.92
CA ALA A 23 8.48 -13.79 -13.41
C ALA A 23 6.99 -13.43 -13.49
N ALA A 24 6.46 -12.78 -12.47
CA ALA A 24 5.06 -12.35 -12.43
C ALA A 24 4.77 -11.29 -13.51
N LEU A 25 5.63 -10.29 -13.65
CA LEU A 25 5.46 -9.24 -14.64
C LEU A 25 5.57 -9.79 -16.07
N ALA A 26 6.52 -10.67 -16.33
CA ALA A 26 6.68 -11.29 -17.65
C ALA A 26 5.44 -12.06 -18.08
N GLN A 27 4.74 -12.67 -17.12
CA GLN A 27 3.50 -13.41 -17.37
C GLN A 27 2.30 -12.47 -17.56
N LEU A 28 2.18 -11.43 -16.74
CA LEU A 28 0.96 -10.63 -16.64
C LEU A 28 0.94 -9.42 -17.57
N LEU A 29 2.09 -8.76 -17.80
CA LEU A 29 2.11 -7.54 -18.59
C LEU A 29 1.50 -7.68 -19.98
N PRO A 30 1.78 -8.76 -20.74
CA PRO A 30 1.17 -8.95 -22.05
C PRO A 30 -0.35 -9.07 -22.01
N ASP A 31 -0.91 -9.69 -20.97
CA ASP A 31 -2.35 -9.88 -20.82
C ASP A 31 -3.11 -8.56 -20.65
N TYR A 32 -2.43 -7.53 -20.17
CA TYR A 32 -2.99 -6.19 -20.00
C TYR A 32 -2.51 -5.20 -21.07
N GLU A 33 -1.96 -5.72 -22.18
CA GLU A 33 -1.45 -4.91 -23.29
C GLU A 33 -0.32 -3.95 -22.88
N ILE A 34 0.41 -4.27 -21.81
CA ILE A 34 1.60 -3.55 -21.38
C ILE A 34 2.80 -4.24 -22.03
N ASN A 35 2.96 -4.02 -23.34
CA ASN A 35 3.85 -4.82 -24.18
C ASN A 35 4.78 -3.99 -25.07
N THR A 36 4.82 -2.67 -24.90
CA THR A 36 5.79 -1.81 -25.57
C THR A 36 6.81 -1.30 -24.56
N PRO A 37 8.03 -0.90 -25.00
CA PRO A 37 9.03 -0.34 -24.09
C PRO A 37 8.50 0.84 -23.27
N GLN A 38 7.74 1.72 -23.92
CA GLN A 38 7.19 2.90 -23.27
C GLN A 38 6.15 2.54 -22.20
N ARG A 39 5.24 1.61 -22.51
CA ARG A 39 4.22 1.16 -21.58
C ARG A 39 4.81 0.42 -20.39
N ILE A 40 5.77 -0.47 -20.64
CA ILE A 40 6.47 -1.21 -19.59
C ILE A 40 7.21 -0.25 -18.68
N ALA A 41 7.97 0.69 -19.24
CA ALA A 41 8.73 1.66 -18.46
C ALA A 41 7.81 2.53 -17.60
N ALA A 42 6.72 3.04 -18.17
CA ALA A 42 5.77 3.86 -17.43
C ALA A 42 5.11 3.10 -16.28
N PHE A 43 4.66 1.88 -16.55
CA PHE A 43 4.00 1.04 -15.56
C PHE A 43 4.95 0.67 -14.41
N VAL A 44 6.13 0.16 -14.73
CA VAL A 44 7.10 -0.28 -13.72
C VAL A 44 7.60 0.90 -12.90
N ALA A 45 7.90 2.03 -13.54
CA ALA A 45 8.36 3.23 -12.83
C ALA A 45 7.31 3.75 -11.86
N GLN A 46 6.04 3.80 -12.28
CA GLN A 46 4.95 4.26 -11.41
C GLN A 46 4.75 3.30 -10.23
N CYS A 47 4.72 2.00 -10.49
CA CYS A 47 4.59 1.00 -9.43
C CYS A 47 5.77 1.05 -8.45
N ALA A 48 6.99 1.23 -8.94
CA ALA A 48 8.17 1.34 -8.10
C ALA A 48 8.11 2.60 -7.22
N HIS A 49 7.70 3.71 -7.79
CA HIS A 49 7.55 4.97 -7.05
C HIS A 49 6.51 4.85 -5.93
N GLU A 50 5.33 4.31 -6.24
CA GLU A 50 4.23 4.19 -5.29
C GLU A 50 4.48 3.17 -4.18
N SER A 51 5.32 2.17 -4.42
CA SER A 51 5.52 1.04 -3.51
C SER A 51 6.90 0.98 -2.86
N GLY A 52 7.70 2.04 -3.00
CA GLY A 52 9.08 2.03 -2.48
C GLY A 52 9.93 0.92 -3.09
N GLY A 53 9.87 0.76 -4.41
CA GLY A 53 10.62 -0.26 -5.11
C GLY A 53 10.01 -1.66 -4.99
N PHE A 54 8.70 -1.79 -5.06
CA PHE A 54 7.93 -3.03 -4.95
C PHE A 54 8.06 -3.68 -3.56
N THR A 55 8.22 -2.88 -2.50
CA THR A 55 8.36 -3.39 -1.13
C THR A 55 7.14 -3.16 -0.26
N ALA A 56 6.46 -2.03 -0.41
CA ALA A 56 5.27 -1.70 0.36
C ALA A 56 4.02 -2.18 -0.38
N LEU A 57 3.45 -3.30 0.06
CA LEU A 57 2.31 -3.96 -0.59
C LEU A 57 1.00 -3.73 0.16
N LYS A 58 1.05 -3.00 1.26
CA LYS A 58 -0.10 -2.70 2.10
C LYS A 58 0.08 -1.32 2.69
N GLU A 59 -1.02 -0.57 2.80
CA GLU A 59 -0.99 0.74 3.43
C GLU A 59 -0.43 0.65 4.85
N ASN A 60 0.55 1.50 5.16
CA ASN A 60 1.16 1.54 6.48
C ASN A 60 0.35 2.47 7.39
N LEU A 61 -0.34 1.89 8.36
CA LEU A 61 -1.16 2.61 9.35
C LEU A 61 -0.53 2.57 10.75
N ASN A 62 0.77 2.30 10.82
CA ASN A 62 1.52 2.25 12.08
C ASN A 62 1.90 3.66 12.54
N TYR A 63 0.90 4.42 12.98
CA TYR A 63 1.09 5.80 13.41
C TYR A 63 1.27 5.92 14.92
N LYS A 64 2.08 6.91 15.34
CA LYS A 64 2.15 7.33 16.73
C LYS A 64 0.94 8.24 17.05
N ALA A 65 0.60 8.37 18.33
CA ALA A 65 -0.55 9.16 18.77
C ALA A 65 -0.52 10.61 18.26
N ALA A 66 0.63 11.27 18.37
CA ALA A 66 0.79 12.66 17.88
C ALA A 66 0.55 12.78 16.37
N THR A 67 0.99 11.77 15.60
CA THR A 67 0.80 11.73 14.15
C THR A 67 -0.66 11.49 13.78
N LEU A 68 -1.36 10.62 14.52
CA LEU A 68 -2.80 10.40 14.33
C LEU A 68 -3.61 11.69 14.49
N ARG A 69 -3.29 12.50 15.51
CA ARG A 69 -3.94 13.79 15.73
C ARG A 69 -3.65 14.79 14.60
N LYS A 70 -2.44 14.75 14.06
CA LYS A 70 -2.01 15.65 13.00
C LYS A 70 -2.65 15.30 11.65
N ILE A 71 -2.66 14.02 11.30
CA ILE A 71 -3.11 13.54 9.98
C ILE A 71 -4.62 13.32 9.93
N PHE A 72 -5.19 12.79 11.01
CA PHE A 72 -6.60 12.44 11.09
C PHE A 72 -7.30 13.16 12.26
N PRO A 73 -7.27 14.50 12.31
CA PRO A 73 -7.81 15.22 13.46
C PRO A 73 -9.31 15.00 13.68
N LYS A 74 -10.05 14.72 12.62
CA LYS A 74 -11.48 14.42 12.70
C LYS A 74 -11.77 13.16 13.50
N TYR A 75 -10.90 12.15 13.39
CA TYR A 75 -11.08 10.85 14.04
C TYR A 75 -10.33 10.75 15.37
N PHE A 76 -9.34 11.58 15.58
CA PHE A 76 -8.50 11.62 16.77
C PHE A 76 -8.46 13.06 17.32
N PRO A 77 -9.59 13.54 17.89
CA PRO A 77 -9.72 14.95 18.27
C PRO A 77 -8.97 15.30 19.56
N ASP A 78 -8.53 14.30 20.33
CA ASP A 78 -7.85 14.50 21.60
C ASP A 78 -6.73 13.47 21.82
N ASP A 79 -5.89 13.73 22.82
CA ASP A 79 -4.76 12.85 23.15
C ASP A 79 -5.23 11.49 23.69
N ALA A 80 -6.31 11.47 24.46
CA ALA A 80 -6.82 10.24 25.06
C ALA A 80 -7.22 9.22 23.97
N THR A 81 -7.96 9.66 22.96
CA THR A 81 -8.37 8.82 21.83
C THR A 81 -7.16 8.36 21.03
N ALA A 82 -6.26 9.27 20.69
CA ALA A 82 -5.06 8.95 19.93
C ALA A 82 -4.15 7.96 20.66
N ASN A 83 -3.91 8.17 21.96
CA ASN A 83 -3.12 7.27 22.79
C ASN A 83 -3.74 5.89 22.92
N HIS A 84 -5.06 5.82 23.06
CA HIS A 84 -5.77 4.54 23.13
C HIS A 84 -5.51 3.69 21.87
N TYR A 85 -5.75 4.26 20.69
CA TYR A 85 -5.57 3.53 19.44
C TYR A 85 -4.10 3.19 19.17
N ALA A 86 -3.17 4.12 19.45
CA ALA A 86 -1.74 3.90 19.25
C ALA A 86 -1.15 2.82 20.17
N SER A 87 -1.82 2.50 21.30
CA SER A 87 -1.37 1.51 22.28
C SER A 87 -1.91 0.10 22.03
N LEU A 88 -2.86 -0.06 21.09
CA LEU A 88 -3.47 -1.36 20.85
C LEU A 88 -2.50 -2.33 20.17
N PRO A 89 -2.54 -3.64 20.53
CA PRO A 89 -1.69 -4.63 19.87
C PRO A 89 -2.03 -4.82 18.38
N ASN A 90 -3.32 -4.60 18.00
CA ASN A 90 -3.81 -4.62 16.63
C ASN A 90 -3.99 -3.20 16.08
N LYS A 91 -3.07 -2.31 16.39
CA LYS A 91 -3.17 -0.88 16.16
C LYS A 91 -3.48 -0.50 14.71
N GLN A 92 -2.80 -1.10 13.73
CA GLN A 92 -3.05 -0.78 12.32
C GLN A 92 -4.45 -1.16 11.88
N GLU A 93 -4.93 -2.32 12.30
CA GLU A 93 -6.30 -2.76 12.04
C GLU A 93 -7.33 -1.82 12.67
N ALA A 94 -7.13 -1.47 13.94
CA ALA A 94 -8.03 -0.58 14.67
C ALA A 94 -8.09 0.82 14.06
N ILE A 95 -6.94 1.36 13.67
CA ILE A 95 -6.85 2.67 13.01
C ILE A 95 -7.58 2.65 11.65
N ALA A 96 -7.33 1.61 10.84
CA ALA A 96 -8.01 1.47 9.55
C ALA A 96 -9.53 1.41 9.72
N ASN A 97 -10.00 0.62 10.67
CA ASN A 97 -11.44 0.46 10.92
C ASN A 97 -12.09 1.78 11.37
N LYS A 98 -11.37 2.61 12.11
CA LYS A 98 -11.87 3.91 12.54
C LYS A 98 -11.86 4.95 11.41
N VAL A 99 -10.73 5.08 10.72
CA VAL A 99 -10.53 6.13 9.72
C VAL A 99 -11.40 5.90 8.48
N TYR A 100 -11.54 4.64 8.07
CA TYR A 100 -12.29 4.29 6.86
C TYR A 100 -13.73 3.81 7.13
N ALA A 101 -14.20 3.92 8.35
CA ALA A 101 -15.59 3.60 8.68
C ALA A 101 -16.57 4.48 7.88
N ASN A 102 -17.64 3.87 7.39
CA ASN A 102 -18.72 4.55 6.68
C ASN A 102 -18.27 5.31 5.43
N ARG A 103 -17.12 4.93 4.84
CA ARG A 103 -16.57 5.55 3.64
C ARG A 103 -16.55 4.54 2.50
N MET A 104 -16.82 4.99 1.27
CA MET A 104 -16.73 4.16 0.05
C MET A 104 -17.46 2.82 0.16
N GLY A 105 -18.62 2.82 0.81
CA GLY A 105 -19.42 1.62 1.00
C GLY A 105 -19.06 0.77 2.21
N ASN A 106 -18.07 1.16 3.00
CA ASN A 106 -17.73 0.46 4.25
C ASN A 106 -18.83 0.65 5.29
N GLY A 107 -19.03 -0.38 6.12
CA GLY A 107 -19.86 -0.31 7.30
C GLY A 107 -19.20 0.50 8.44
N PRO A 108 -19.82 0.51 9.62
CA PRO A 108 -19.28 1.20 10.79
C PRO A 108 -17.95 0.61 11.24
N GLU A 109 -17.29 1.26 12.21
CA GLU A 109 -15.97 0.85 12.72
C GLU A 109 -15.95 -0.62 13.13
N GLU A 110 -16.95 -1.07 13.85
CA GLU A 110 -17.06 -2.44 14.35
C GLU A 110 -17.30 -3.50 13.29
N SER A 111 -17.63 -3.11 12.05
CA SER A 111 -17.77 -4.06 10.93
C SER A 111 -16.44 -4.66 10.49
N GLY A 112 -15.33 -3.97 10.72
CA GLY A 112 -14.01 -4.39 10.27
C GLY A 112 -13.74 -4.09 8.79
N ASP A 113 -14.67 -3.45 8.10
CA ASP A 113 -14.53 -3.17 6.66
C ASP A 113 -13.37 -2.24 6.36
N GLY A 114 -13.11 -1.26 7.22
CA GLY A 114 -12.00 -0.32 7.01
C GLY A 114 -10.66 -1.01 6.85
N TYR A 115 -10.37 -2.00 7.68
CA TYR A 115 -9.15 -2.79 7.54
C TYR A 115 -9.23 -3.81 6.41
N ARG A 116 -10.38 -4.48 6.25
CA ARG A 116 -10.58 -5.49 5.21
C ARG A 116 -10.33 -4.92 3.82
N PHE A 117 -10.74 -3.68 3.58
CA PHE A 117 -10.66 -3.02 2.28
C PHE A 117 -9.63 -1.88 2.24
N CYS A 118 -8.69 -1.82 3.17
CA CYS A 118 -7.62 -0.81 3.12
C CYS A 118 -6.68 -1.06 1.93
N GLY A 119 -5.93 -0.03 1.56
CA GLY A 119 -5.04 -0.08 0.39
C GLY A 119 -4.06 -1.23 0.44
N ARG A 120 -4.03 -2.02 -0.64
CA ARG A 120 -3.12 -3.16 -0.83
C ARG A 120 -2.63 -3.17 -2.26
N GLY A 121 -1.51 -3.89 -2.50
CA GLY A 121 -0.87 -3.98 -3.79
C GLY A 121 0.16 -2.88 -4.00
N LEU A 122 0.70 -2.81 -5.21
CA LEU A 122 1.75 -1.84 -5.57
C LEU A 122 1.21 -0.41 -5.64
N ILE A 123 -0.03 -0.24 -6.03
CA ILE A 123 -0.76 1.04 -6.07
C ILE A 123 -1.95 0.90 -5.13
N GLN A 124 -1.95 1.69 -4.09
CA GLN A 124 -2.91 1.55 -2.99
C GLN A 124 -4.07 2.53 -3.03
#